data_a2f39acde6788bc435635c034312c2b4
#
_entry.id   a2f39acde6788bc435635c034312c2b4
#
_cell.length_a   1.000
_cell.length_b   1.000
_cell.length_c   1.000
_cell.angle_alpha   90.00
_cell.angle_beta   90.00
_cell.angle_gamma   90.00
#
_symmetry.space_group_name_H-M   'P 1'
#
loop_
_entity.id
_entity.type
_entity.pdbx_description
1 polymer ?
#
loop_
_entity_poly.entity_id
_entity_poly.type
_entity_poly.pdbx_seq_one_letter_code
_entity_poly.pdbx_strand_id
1 'polypeptide(L)'
;MCRDIFIKISLLTVGCIVLISIFLGVNLFYKFYNDIFRLSYRQVKETLSTNMFSCNKIINCKMVAGDILIRRYITERTWLLNKIAHPYFTHSALYLGNDQIIEAVGTEKNPENEIQISILSDSDWFNSDIESWVIVRPKNITQKFNIIKGNLLNIAKDKEYVFGLPENGHKKFTCADLIFIQLKENGLVTTYNAPKIISPDYLFWASVQNPTDFEVVGYDIIEK
;
A
#
# COMPACT_ATOMS: atom_id res chain seq x y z
N MET A 1 43.72 -35.97 -21.36
CA MET A 1 44.20 -34.98 -20.38
C MET A 1 43.68 -33.55 -20.65
N CYS A 2 43.87 -32.94 -21.82
CA CYS A 2 43.33 -31.58 -22.08
C CYS A 2 41.80 -31.47 -22.00
N ARG A 3 41.03 -32.45 -22.47
CA ARG A 3 39.56 -32.44 -22.49
C ARG A 3 38.96 -32.42 -21.08
N ASP A 4 39.58 -33.15 -20.16
CA ASP A 4 39.04 -33.21 -18.73
C ASP A 4 39.35 -31.92 -17.98
N ILE A 5 40.45 -31.22 -18.33
CA ILE A 5 40.74 -29.91 -17.75
C ILE A 5 39.77 -28.86 -18.25
N PHE A 6 39.40 -28.86 -19.53
CA PHE A 6 38.40 -27.94 -20.10
C PHE A 6 37.03 -28.13 -19.48
N ILE A 7 36.58 -29.37 -19.26
CA ILE A 7 35.31 -29.68 -18.63
C ILE A 7 35.29 -29.19 -17.17
N LYS A 8 36.34 -29.39 -16.43
CA LYS A 8 36.46 -28.94 -15.03
C LYS A 8 36.45 -27.42 -14.92
N ILE A 9 37.14 -26.68 -15.80
CA ILE A 9 37.16 -25.23 -15.84
C ILE A 9 35.73 -24.71 -16.19
N SER A 10 35.06 -25.30 -17.17
CA SER A 10 33.71 -24.92 -17.57
C SER A 10 32.69 -25.12 -16.43
N LEU A 11 32.76 -26.24 -15.70
CA LEU A 11 31.92 -26.51 -14.55
C LEU A 11 32.18 -25.53 -13.41
N LEU A 12 33.44 -25.16 -13.17
CA LEU A 12 33.79 -24.20 -12.13
C LEU A 12 33.25 -22.79 -12.45
N THR A 13 33.40 -22.35 -13.71
CA THR A 13 32.89 -21.04 -14.17
C THR A 13 31.37 -20.97 -14.10
N VAL A 14 30.63 -22.00 -14.51
CA VAL A 14 29.19 -22.07 -14.40
C VAL A 14 28.78 -22.03 -12.91
N GLY A 15 29.44 -22.78 -12.05
CA GLY A 15 29.18 -22.76 -10.61
C GLY A 15 29.40 -21.37 -10.00
N CYS A 16 30.46 -20.67 -10.36
CA CYS A 16 30.71 -19.29 -9.91
C CYS A 16 29.62 -18.31 -10.38
N ILE A 17 29.17 -18.40 -11.63
CA ILE A 17 28.12 -17.53 -12.17
C ILE A 17 26.82 -17.76 -11.41
N VAL A 18 26.44 -19.01 -11.15
CA VAL A 18 25.23 -19.36 -10.40
C VAL A 18 25.30 -18.80 -8.98
N LEU A 19 26.43 -18.96 -8.28
CA LEU A 19 26.60 -18.44 -6.92
C LEU A 19 26.54 -16.90 -6.88
N ILE A 20 27.16 -16.23 -7.83
CA ILE A 20 27.10 -14.76 -7.95
C ILE A 20 25.65 -14.32 -8.20
N SER A 21 24.92 -15.00 -9.08
CA SER A 21 23.52 -14.67 -9.39
C SER A 21 22.61 -14.86 -8.17
N ILE A 22 22.81 -15.94 -7.40
CA ILE A 22 22.11 -16.18 -6.15
C ILE A 22 22.43 -15.08 -5.13
N PHE A 23 23.72 -14.75 -4.97
CA PHE A 23 24.14 -13.72 -4.02
C PHE A 23 23.57 -12.34 -4.38
N LEU A 24 23.60 -11.95 -5.64
CA LEU A 24 23.00 -10.71 -6.11
C LEU A 24 21.46 -10.72 -5.91
N GLY A 25 20.81 -11.83 -6.22
CA GLY A 25 19.37 -12.00 -5.99
C GLY A 25 19.00 -11.86 -4.52
N VAL A 26 19.74 -12.50 -3.62
CA VAL A 26 19.53 -12.40 -2.16
C VAL A 26 19.75 -10.97 -1.67
N ASN A 27 20.81 -10.29 -2.13
CA ASN A 27 21.06 -8.89 -1.73
C ASN A 27 19.99 -7.93 -2.24
N LEU A 28 19.53 -8.09 -3.49
CA LEU A 28 18.44 -7.28 -4.04
C LEU A 28 17.15 -7.53 -3.26
N PHE A 29 16.85 -8.80 -2.95
CA PHE A 29 15.69 -9.18 -2.15
C PHE A 29 15.77 -8.58 -0.73
N TYR A 30 16.90 -8.69 -0.06
CA TYR A 30 17.12 -8.14 1.28
C TYR A 30 16.96 -6.62 1.31
N LYS A 31 17.51 -5.93 0.31
CA LYS A 31 17.36 -4.49 0.15
C LYS A 31 15.90 -4.12 -0.07
N PHE A 32 15.21 -4.79 -0.99
CA PHE A 32 13.78 -4.58 -1.24
C PHE A 32 12.94 -4.83 0.01
N TYR A 33 13.23 -5.93 0.72
CA TYR A 33 12.56 -6.30 1.96
C TYR A 33 12.71 -5.23 3.06
N ASN A 34 13.88 -4.59 3.15
CA ASN A 34 14.13 -3.53 4.14
C ASN A 34 13.59 -2.16 3.70
N ASP A 35 13.36 -1.95 2.41
CA ASP A 35 12.80 -0.70 1.88
C ASP A 35 11.26 -0.61 2.09
N ILE A 36 10.60 -1.72 2.48
CA ILE A 36 9.16 -1.75 2.77
C ILE A 36 8.93 -1.54 4.26
N PHE A 37 8.22 -0.48 4.59
CA PHE A 37 7.77 -0.24 5.96
C PHE A 37 6.64 -1.21 6.34
N ARG A 38 6.73 -1.79 7.54
CA ARG A 38 5.80 -2.81 8.05
C ARG A 38 5.49 -2.59 9.51
N LEU A 39 4.25 -2.92 9.88
CA LEU A 39 3.79 -2.92 11.25
C LEU A 39 3.43 -4.33 11.71
N SER A 40 3.70 -4.63 12.96
CA SER A 40 3.14 -5.80 13.62
C SER A 40 1.73 -5.50 14.15
N TYR A 41 0.93 -6.54 14.36
CA TYR A 41 -0.35 -6.42 15.05
C TYR A 41 -0.25 -5.63 16.35
N ARG A 42 0.78 -5.94 17.16
CA ARG A 42 1.01 -5.27 18.44
C ARG A 42 1.19 -3.75 18.28
N GLN A 43 2.02 -3.33 17.32
CA GLN A 43 2.23 -1.91 17.04
C GLN A 43 0.95 -1.21 16.58
N VAL A 44 0.17 -1.85 15.71
CA VAL A 44 -1.12 -1.31 15.26
C VAL A 44 -2.09 -1.16 16.44
N LYS A 45 -2.21 -2.20 17.28
CA LYS A 45 -3.08 -2.21 18.45
C LYS A 45 -2.67 -1.13 19.47
N GLU A 46 -1.39 -1.05 19.81
CA GLU A 46 -0.88 -0.03 20.74
C GLU A 46 -1.16 1.38 20.21
N THR A 47 -0.94 1.62 18.92
CA THR A 47 -1.20 2.92 18.29
C THR A 47 -2.70 3.28 18.33
N LEU A 48 -3.58 2.34 18.02
CA LEU A 48 -5.02 2.59 17.99
C LEU A 48 -5.63 2.68 19.39
N SER A 49 -5.10 1.98 20.38
CA SER A 49 -5.62 2.00 21.75
C SER A 49 -5.59 3.38 22.42
N THR A 50 -4.75 4.29 21.92
CA THR A 50 -4.65 5.67 22.39
C THR A 50 -5.59 6.63 21.68
N ASN A 51 -6.30 6.18 20.65
CA ASN A 51 -7.19 7.00 19.85
C ASN A 51 -8.67 6.74 20.20
N MET A 52 -9.44 7.79 20.35
CA MET A 52 -10.91 7.68 20.38
C MET A 52 -11.41 7.46 18.96
N PHE A 53 -12.39 6.57 18.81
CA PHE A 53 -13.02 6.26 17.54
C PHE A 53 -14.54 6.43 17.62
N SER A 54 -15.17 6.71 16.49
CA SER A 54 -16.60 7.00 16.42
C SER A 54 -17.45 5.80 15.97
N CYS A 55 -16.83 4.76 15.39
CA CYS A 55 -17.53 3.60 14.83
C CYS A 55 -16.69 2.32 14.90
N ASN A 56 -17.37 1.19 15.01
CA ASN A 56 -16.78 -0.17 15.05
C ASN A 56 -17.20 -1.05 13.86
N LYS A 57 -17.93 -0.50 12.91
CA LYS A 57 -18.28 -1.12 11.63
C LYS A 57 -18.17 -0.09 10.53
N ILE A 58 -17.55 -0.42 9.42
CA ILE A 58 -17.32 0.52 8.29
C ILE A 58 -18.63 1.19 7.86
N ILE A 59 -19.71 0.40 7.72
CA ILE A 59 -21.03 0.89 7.31
C ILE A 59 -21.65 1.92 8.27
N ASN A 60 -21.24 1.90 9.54
CA ASN A 60 -21.73 2.82 10.56
C ASN A 60 -20.87 4.08 10.70
N CYS A 61 -19.73 4.13 10.00
CA CYS A 61 -18.83 5.26 10.06
C CYS A 61 -19.39 6.43 9.25
N LYS A 62 -19.48 7.60 9.88
CA LYS A 62 -19.85 8.84 9.18
C LYS A 62 -18.65 9.35 8.39
N MET A 63 -18.42 8.73 7.24
CA MET A 63 -17.33 9.12 6.34
C MET A 63 -17.62 10.44 5.65
N VAL A 64 -16.57 11.23 5.46
CA VAL A 64 -16.57 12.42 4.62
C VAL A 64 -15.59 12.28 3.48
N ALA A 65 -15.81 13.01 2.40
CA ALA A 65 -14.91 13.00 1.26
C ALA A 65 -13.48 13.36 1.68
N GLY A 66 -12.52 12.52 1.31
CA GLY A 66 -11.13 12.62 1.71
C GLY A 66 -10.71 11.70 2.87
N ASP A 67 -11.64 10.93 3.45
CA ASP A 67 -11.29 9.88 4.39
C ASP A 67 -10.49 8.79 3.67
N ILE A 68 -9.48 8.27 4.37
CA ILE A 68 -8.59 7.22 3.88
C ILE A 68 -9.01 5.93 4.53
N LEU A 69 -9.37 4.95 3.72
CA LEU A 69 -9.69 3.60 4.15
C LEU A 69 -8.45 2.73 4.00
N ILE A 70 -8.14 1.98 5.03
CA ILE A 70 -7.00 1.06 5.05
C ILE A 70 -7.50 -0.27 5.59
N ARG A 71 -7.17 -1.38 4.90
CA ARG A 71 -7.68 -2.70 5.27
C ARG A 71 -6.64 -3.79 5.20
N ARG A 72 -6.94 -4.87 5.90
CA ARG A 72 -6.30 -6.17 5.80
C ARG A 72 -7.30 -7.16 5.25
N TYR A 73 -6.97 -7.82 4.13
CA TYR A 73 -7.84 -8.75 3.43
C TYR A 73 -7.19 -10.13 3.32
N ILE A 74 -7.93 -11.19 3.55
CA ILE A 74 -7.39 -12.56 3.61
C ILE A 74 -6.77 -12.96 2.28
N THR A 75 -7.47 -12.72 1.18
CA THR A 75 -7.06 -13.16 -0.15
C THR A 75 -5.83 -12.40 -0.67
N GLU A 76 -5.67 -11.13 -0.29
CA GLU A 76 -4.51 -10.33 -0.68
C GLU A 76 -3.20 -10.84 -0.09
N ARG A 77 -3.25 -11.66 0.96
CA ARG A 77 -2.07 -12.33 1.53
C ARG A 77 -1.49 -13.40 0.63
N THR A 78 -2.27 -13.92 -0.33
CA THR A 78 -1.79 -14.95 -1.25
C THR A 78 -0.85 -14.40 -2.29
N TRP A 79 -0.88 -13.10 -2.51
CA TRP A 79 0.00 -12.46 -3.47
C TRP A 79 1.46 -12.50 -3.00
N LEU A 80 2.39 -12.80 -3.92
CA LEU A 80 3.79 -13.07 -3.59
C LEU A 80 4.45 -11.93 -2.79
N LEU A 81 4.16 -10.68 -3.15
CA LEU A 81 4.72 -9.51 -2.43
C LEU A 81 4.20 -9.43 -0.99
N ASN A 82 2.92 -9.73 -0.75
CA ASN A 82 2.36 -9.74 0.60
C ASN A 82 2.90 -10.90 1.42
N LYS A 83 3.15 -12.06 0.80
CA LYS A 83 3.82 -13.19 1.47
C LYS A 83 5.26 -12.88 1.87
N ILE A 84 5.96 -12.10 1.07
CA ILE A 84 7.36 -11.75 1.32
C ILE A 84 7.46 -10.59 2.30
N ALA A 85 6.72 -9.53 2.06
CA ALA A 85 6.78 -8.30 2.84
C ALA A 85 6.08 -8.39 4.19
N HIS A 86 5.08 -9.27 4.33
CA HIS A 86 4.26 -9.43 5.53
C HIS A 86 3.73 -8.11 6.12
N PRO A 87 3.16 -7.19 5.33
CA PRO A 87 2.57 -5.99 5.89
C PRO A 87 1.36 -6.38 6.76
N TYR A 88 1.05 -5.56 7.77
CA TYR A 88 -0.18 -5.76 8.54
C TYR A 88 -1.40 -5.41 7.69
N PHE A 89 -1.42 -4.22 7.11
CA PHE A 89 -2.46 -3.82 6.15
C PHE A 89 -2.03 -4.13 4.72
N THR A 90 -2.99 -4.52 3.89
CA THR A 90 -2.73 -4.99 2.51
C THR A 90 -3.22 -4.04 1.44
N HIS A 91 -4.18 -3.16 1.76
CA HIS A 91 -4.80 -2.27 0.78
C HIS A 91 -5.25 -0.94 1.35
N SER A 92 -5.40 0.08 0.49
CA SER A 92 -5.94 1.38 0.84
C SER A 92 -6.73 2.02 -0.29
N ALA A 93 -7.72 2.84 0.07
CA ALA A 93 -8.55 3.62 -0.84
C ALA A 93 -8.81 5.02 -0.26
N LEU A 94 -9.18 5.97 -1.12
CA LEU A 94 -9.64 7.30 -0.72
C LEU A 94 -11.14 7.41 -0.97
N TYR A 95 -11.89 7.82 0.04
CA TYR A 95 -13.32 8.07 -0.08
C TYR A 95 -13.60 9.38 -0.81
N LEU A 96 -14.39 9.32 -1.88
CA LEU A 96 -14.70 10.47 -2.72
C LEU A 96 -16.00 11.19 -2.33
N GLY A 97 -16.73 10.63 -1.35
CA GLY A 97 -18.11 11.04 -1.04
C GLY A 97 -19.13 10.29 -1.89
N ASN A 98 -20.41 10.39 -1.53
CA ASN A 98 -21.53 9.77 -2.25
C ASN A 98 -21.32 8.27 -2.52
N ASP A 99 -20.85 7.55 -1.50
CA ASP A 99 -20.58 6.11 -1.58
C ASP A 99 -19.53 5.71 -2.63
N GLN A 100 -18.63 6.60 -3.01
CA GLN A 100 -17.57 6.33 -3.98
C GLN A 100 -16.20 6.30 -3.32
N ILE A 101 -15.36 5.38 -3.77
CA ILE A 101 -13.94 5.31 -3.44
C ILE A 101 -13.10 5.34 -4.71
N ILE A 102 -11.86 5.80 -4.60
CA ILE A 102 -10.83 5.64 -5.62
C ILE A 102 -9.70 4.80 -5.05
N GLU A 103 -9.28 3.81 -5.79
CA GLU A 103 -8.28 2.84 -5.38
C GLU A 103 -7.48 2.32 -6.56
N ALA A 104 -6.25 1.91 -6.31
CA ALA A 104 -5.42 1.22 -7.29
C ALA A 104 -5.53 -0.27 -7.04
N VAL A 105 -6.14 -0.99 -7.95
CA VAL A 105 -6.39 -2.45 -7.83
C VAL A 105 -5.61 -3.20 -8.90
N GLY A 106 -4.83 -4.19 -8.45
CA GLY A 106 -4.28 -5.22 -9.33
C GLY A 106 -5.02 -6.53 -9.08
N THR A 107 -5.64 -7.11 -10.08
CA THR A 107 -6.25 -8.43 -9.96
C THR A 107 -5.42 -9.47 -10.70
N GLU A 108 -5.41 -10.72 -10.20
CA GLU A 108 -4.77 -11.85 -10.90
C GLU A 108 -5.36 -12.07 -12.31
N LYS A 109 -6.62 -11.68 -12.49
CA LYS A 109 -7.35 -11.84 -13.77
C LYS A 109 -7.18 -10.68 -14.73
N ASN A 110 -6.80 -9.52 -14.23
CA ASN A 110 -6.50 -8.34 -15.03
C ASN A 110 -5.21 -7.70 -14.49
N PRO A 111 -4.04 -8.14 -15.01
CA PRO A 111 -2.76 -7.55 -14.64
C PRO A 111 -2.58 -6.12 -15.19
N GLU A 112 -3.47 -5.65 -16.03
CA GLU A 112 -3.59 -4.24 -16.39
C GLU A 112 -4.13 -3.51 -15.14
N ASN A 113 -3.20 -3.12 -14.32
CA ASN A 113 -3.41 -2.45 -13.05
C ASN A 113 -4.14 -1.13 -13.29
N GLU A 114 -5.34 -1.00 -12.77
CA GLU A 114 -6.16 0.18 -12.99
C GLU A 114 -6.37 0.95 -11.69
N ILE A 115 -6.34 2.27 -11.80
CA ILE A 115 -6.98 3.12 -10.82
C ILE A 115 -8.46 3.13 -11.18
N GLN A 116 -9.27 2.61 -10.28
CA GLN A 116 -10.71 2.52 -10.48
C GLN A 116 -11.47 3.37 -9.47
N ILE A 117 -12.66 3.79 -9.88
CA ILE A 117 -13.67 4.35 -8.98
C ILE A 117 -14.72 3.28 -8.79
N SER A 118 -14.93 2.88 -7.54
CA SER A 118 -15.88 1.85 -7.15
C SER A 118 -16.98 2.45 -6.27
N ILE A 119 -18.16 1.86 -6.28
CA ILE A 119 -19.19 2.11 -5.27
C ILE A 119 -18.76 1.35 -4.02
N LEU A 120 -18.63 2.03 -2.91
CA LEU A 120 -18.11 1.46 -1.67
C LEU A 120 -19.01 0.34 -1.15
N SER A 121 -20.34 0.54 -1.18
CA SER A 121 -21.31 -0.47 -0.74
C SER A 121 -21.35 -1.74 -1.58
N ASP A 122 -20.96 -1.66 -2.86
CA ASP A 122 -20.90 -2.78 -3.79
C ASP A 122 -19.50 -3.39 -3.90
N SER A 123 -18.53 -2.81 -3.20
CA SER A 123 -17.13 -3.21 -3.27
C SER A 123 -16.77 -4.28 -2.24
N ASP A 124 -15.59 -4.85 -2.40
CA ASP A 124 -15.01 -5.80 -1.44
C ASP A 124 -14.76 -5.21 -0.04
N TRP A 125 -14.97 -3.92 0.15
CA TRP A 125 -14.82 -3.24 1.44
C TRP A 125 -15.87 -3.66 2.48
N PHE A 126 -16.95 -4.31 2.06
CA PHE A 126 -17.97 -4.89 2.94
C PHE A 126 -17.97 -6.41 2.94
N ASN A 127 -17.01 -7.04 2.29
CA ASN A 127 -16.90 -8.48 2.24
C ASN A 127 -16.47 -9.05 3.61
N SER A 128 -16.96 -10.25 3.94
CA SER A 128 -16.60 -11.01 5.16
C SER A 128 -15.10 -11.35 5.26
N ASP A 129 -14.36 -11.26 4.16
CA ASP A 129 -12.94 -11.59 4.12
C ASP A 129 -12.03 -10.46 4.64
N ILE A 130 -12.60 -9.31 4.99
CA ILE A 130 -11.87 -8.26 5.69
C ILE A 130 -11.60 -8.70 7.12
N GLU A 131 -10.32 -8.77 7.47
CA GLU A 131 -9.88 -9.14 8.82
C GLU A 131 -9.73 -7.94 9.74
N SER A 132 -9.27 -6.83 9.21
CA SER A 132 -9.03 -5.62 9.97
C SER A 132 -9.14 -4.40 9.06
N TRP A 133 -9.61 -3.32 9.61
CA TRP A 133 -9.71 -2.05 8.90
C TRP A 133 -9.51 -0.85 9.84
N VAL A 134 -9.11 0.26 9.26
CA VAL A 134 -9.05 1.56 9.92
C VAL A 134 -9.44 2.66 8.92
N ILE A 135 -10.14 3.67 9.39
CA ILE A 135 -10.43 4.88 8.64
C ILE A 135 -9.73 6.04 9.33
N VAL A 136 -8.90 6.74 8.59
CA VAL A 136 -8.20 7.93 9.07
C VAL A 136 -8.62 9.15 8.24
N ARG A 137 -8.77 10.30 8.89
CA ARG A 137 -9.23 11.55 8.28
C ARG A 137 -8.17 12.63 8.41
N PRO A 138 -7.69 13.19 7.29
CA PRO A 138 -6.91 14.43 7.33
C PRO A 138 -7.79 15.60 7.76
N LYS A 139 -7.45 16.31 8.85
CA LYS A 139 -8.30 17.36 9.44
C LYS A 139 -8.57 18.55 8.50
N ASN A 140 -7.62 18.86 7.63
CA ASN A 140 -7.73 19.98 6.71
C ASN A 140 -8.06 19.55 5.27
N ILE A 141 -8.61 18.33 5.09
CA ILE A 141 -8.86 17.77 3.77
C ILE A 141 -9.89 18.56 2.98
N THR A 142 -10.94 19.07 3.62
CA THR A 142 -12.07 19.74 2.95
C THR A 142 -11.62 20.88 2.04
N GLN A 143 -10.61 21.67 2.46
CA GLN A 143 -10.13 22.80 1.68
C GLN A 143 -9.35 22.38 0.41
N LYS A 144 -8.76 21.19 0.42
CA LYS A 144 -7.87 20.69 -0.64
C LYS A 144 -8.45 19.51 -1.41
N PHE A 145 -9.56 18.97 -0.94
CA PHE A 145 -10.15 17.76 -1.49
C PHE A 145 -10.44 17.84 -2.99
N ASN A 146 -10.99 18.95 -3.47
CA ASN A 146 -11.32 19.11 -4.88
C ASN A 146 -10.07 19.05 -5.78
N ILE A 147 -8.95 19.60 -5.30
CA ILE A 147 -7.66 19.54 -6.01
C ILE A 147 -7.16 18.09 -6.04
N ILE A 148 -7.15 17.43 -4.88
CA ILE A 148 -6.72 16.03 -4.75
C ILE A 148 -7.59 15.13 -5.62
N LYS A 149 -8.91 15.26 -5.54
CA LYS A 149 -9.85 14.51 -6.37
C LYS A 149 -9.59 14.73 -7.86
N GLY A 150 -9.42 15.98 -8.28
CA GLY A 150 -9.13 16.32 -9.68
C GLY A 150 -7.84 15.67 -10.19
N ASN A 151 -6.77 15.70 -9.39
CA ASN A 151 -5.50 15.06 -9.72
C ASN A 151 -5.65 13.54 -9.84
N LEU A 152 -6.33 12.90 -8.90
CA LEU A 152 -6.55 11.45 -8.90
C LEU A 152 -7.40 11.01 -10.11
N LEU A 153 -8.45 11.78 -10.45
CA LEU A 153 -9.26 11.51 -11.63
C LEU A 153 -8.48 11.67 -12.94
N ASN A 154 -7.56 12.62 -13.02
CA ASN A 154 -6.68 12.78 -14.17
C ASN A 154 -5.71 11.61 -14.28
N ILE A 155 -5.08 11.20 -13.17
CA ILE A 155 -4.21 10.01 -13.15
C ILE A 155 -4.97 8.77 -13.59
N ALA A 156 -6.22 8.59 -13.14
CA ALA A 156 -7.07 7.47 -13.53
C ALA A 156 -7.42 7.45 -15.03
N LYS A 157 -7.51 8.62 -15.68
CA LYS A 157 -7.82 8.72 -17.12
C LYS A 157 -6.62 8.37 -18.00
N ASP A 158 -5.42 8.73 -17.55
CA ASP A 158 -4.21 8.66 -18.41
C ASP A 158 -3.69 7.23 -18.61
N LYS A 159 -4.32 6.19 -18.02
CA LYS A 159 -3.97 4.77 -18.15
C LYS A 159 -2.47 4.42 -18.03
N GLU A 160 -1.65 5.37 -17.62
CA GLU A 160 -0.21 5.19 -17.42
C GLU A 160 0.13 4.55 -16.07
N TYR A 161 -0.89 4.05 -15.39
CA TYR A 161 -0.73 3.43 -14.10
C TYR A 161 -0.25 1.99 -14.25
N VAL A 162 0.91 1.70 -13.71
CA VAL A 162 1.44 0.33 -13.62
C VAL A 162 1.78 0.04 -12.18
N PHE A 163 1.19 -1.01 -11.62
CA PHE A 163 1.55 -1.51 -10.30
C PHE A 163 2.99 -2.02 -10.28
N GLY A 164 3.80 -1.58 -9.33
CA GLY A 164 5.16 -2.07 -9.12
C GLY A 164 6.21 -0.98 -8.95
N LEU A 165 7.48 -1.38 -9.05
CA LEU A 165 8.61 -0.46 -8.97
C LEU A 165 8.66 0.46 -10.19
N PRO A 166 9.02 1.75 -10.02
CA PRO A 166 9.17 2.68 -11.15
C PRO A 166 10.17 2.16 -12.16
N GLU A 167 9.75 2.03 -13.42
CA GLU A 167 10.61 1.67 -14.54
C GLU A 167 10.44 2.64 -15.70
N ASN A 168 11.53 3.07 -16.32
CA ASN A 168 11.59 3.77 -17.60
C ASN A 168 10.69 5.02 -17.72
N GLY A 169 10.59 5.82 -16.66
CA GLY A 169 9.85 7.08 -16.71
C GLY A 169 8.33 6.97 -16.50
N HIS A 170 7.78 5.76 -16.41
CA HIS A 170 6.38 5.57 -16.03
C HIS A 170 6.22 5.68 -14.52
N LYS A 171 5.27 6.50 -14.08
CA LYS A 171 4.93 6.59 -12.65
C LYS A 171 4.19 5.33 -12.25
N LYS A 172 4.85 4.47 -11.47
CA LYS A 172 4.23 3.32 -10.84
C LYS A 172 3.82 3.69 -9.43
N PHE A 173 2.60 3.37 -9.03
CA PHE A 173 2.09 3.65 -7.70
C PHE A 173 1.59 2.36 -7.05
N THR A 174 1.77 2.22 -5.75
CA THR A 174 0.95 1.30 -4.96
C THR A 174 -0.39 1.98 -4.63
N CYS A 175 -1.35 1.23 -4.09
CA CYS A 175 -2.59 1.83 -3.60
C CYS A 175 -2.33 2.94 -2.56
N ALA A 176 -1.31 2.77 -1.74
CA ALA A 176 -0.91 3.74 -0.73
C ALA A 176 -0.08 4.91 -1.30
N ASP A 177 0.80 4.67 -2.28
CA ASP A 177 1.55 5.75 -2.96
C ASP A 177 0.61 6.77 -3.60
N LEU A 178 -0.42 6.28 -4.27
CA LEU A 178 -1.42 7.11 -4.94
C LEU A 178 -2.01 8.16 -3.99
N ILE A 179 -2.39 7.72 -2.81
CA ILE A 179 -3.00 8.58 -1.78
C ILE A 179 -1.93 9.47 -1.14
N PHE A 180 -0.82 8.86 -0.70
CA PHE A 180 0.23 9.54 0.04
C PHE A 180 0.86 10.70 -0.74
N ILE A 181 1.12 10.50 -2.04
CA ILE A 181 1.69 11.55 -2.90
C ILE A 181 0.75 12.74 -2.96
N GLN A 182 -0.56 12.51 -3.11
CA GLN A 182 -1.53 13.60 -3.16
C GLN A 182 -1.63 14.36 -1.83
N LEU A 183 -1.56 13.64 -0.70
CA LEU A 183 -1.53 14.28 0.62
C LEU A 183 -0.26 15.13 0.80
N LYS A 184 0.89 14.60 0.40
CA LYS A 184 2.18 15.28 0.50
C LYS A 184 2.25 16.52 -0.38
N GLU A 185 1.89 16.43 -1.65
CA GLU A 185 1.90 17.55 -2.61
C GLU A 185 0.96 18.68 -2.19
N ASN A 186 -0.11 18.35 -1.46
CA ASN A 186 -1.05 19.33 -0.93
C ASN A 186 -0.73 19.76 0.51
N GLY A 187 0.42 19.35 1.08
CA GLY A 187 0.88 19.76 2.41
C GLY A 187 -0.01 19.27 3.55
N LEU A 188 -0.71 18.14 3.36
CA LEU A 188 -1.51 17.48 4.39
C LEU A 188 -0.69 16.45 5.18
N VAL A 189 0.47 16.07 4.67
CA VAL A 189 1.43 15.19 5.32
C VAL A 189 2.82 15.81 5.21
N THR A 190 3.46 16.01 6.36
CA THR A 190 4.85 16.46 6.44
C THR A 190 5.71 15.32 6.97
N THR A 191 6.14 14.42 6.09
CA THR A 191 7.07 13.36 6.48
C THR A 191 8.44 13.59 5.86
N TYR A 192 9.43 13.75 6.73
CA TYR A 192 10.83 13.67 6.37
C TYR A 192 11.21 12.18 6.33
N ASN A 193 11.88 11.73 5.29
CA ASN A 193 12.35 10.34 5.13
C ASN A 193 11.26 9.29 4.86
N ALA A 194 10.30 9.59 3.98
CA ALA A 194 9.39 8.56 3.50
C ALA A 194 10.17 7.42 2.81
N PRO A 195 9.78 6.15 3.02
CA PRO A 195 10.38 5.02 2.30
C PRO A 195 10.15 5.17 0.79
N LYS A 196 10.97 4.47 0.00
CA LYS A 196 10.82 4.50 -1.47
C LYS A 196 9.50 3.89 -1.95
N ILE A 197 8.99 2.93 -1.19
CA ILE A 197 7.73 2.24 -1.45
C ILE A 197 6.80 2.56 -0.29
N ILE A 198 5.74 3.28 -0.57
CA ILE A 198 4.71 3.57 0.43
C ILE A 198 3.78 2.37 0.51
N SER A 199 3.83 1.68 1.64
CA SER A 199 2.89 0.60 1.95
C SER A 199 1.64 1.15 2.67
N PRO A 200 0.52 0.41 2.69
CA PRO A 200 -0.62 0.76 3.53
C PRO A 200 -0.24 0.91 5.02
N ASP A 201 0.70 0.11 5.52
CA ASP A 201 1.24 0.25 6.87
C ASP A 201 1.94 1.59 7.10
N TYR A 202 2.72 2.05 6.12
CA TYR A 202 3.37 3.35 6.21
C TYR A 202 2.35 4.50 6.13
N LEU A 203 1.38 4.39 5.25
CA LEU A 203 0.29 5.38 5.14
C LEU A 203 -0.47 5.51 6.47
N PHE A 204 -0.82 4.38 7.09
CA PHE A 204 -1.43 4.35 8.42
C PHE A 204 -0.52 5.00 9.47
N TRP A 205 0.73 4.55 9.56
CA TRP A 205 1.69 5.05 10.54
C TRP A 205 1.91 6.55 10.41
N ALA A 206 2.15 7.04 9.18
CA ALA A 206 2.34 8.47 8.92
C ALA A 206 1.12 9.31 9.32
N SER A 207 -0.08 8.76 9.15
CA SER A 207 -1.32 9.42 9.54
C SER A 207 -1.46 9.52 11.06
N VAL A 208 -1.22 8.43 11.78
CA VAL A 208 -1.45 8.39 13.24
C VAL A 208 -0.33 9.03 14.06
N GLN A 209 0.89 9.16 13.52
CA GLN A 209 2.00 9.87 14.18
C GLN A 209 1.79 11.39 14.22
N ASN A 210 0.89 11.93 13.41
CA ASN A 210 0.55 13.35 13.35
C ASN A 210 -0.89 13.62 13.84
N PRO A 211 -1.19 13.50 15.13
CA PRO A 211 -2.55 13.70 15.65
C PRO A 211 -3.06 15.13 15.49
N THR A 212 -2.19 16.09 15.19
CA THR A 212 -2.58 17.46 14.82
C THR A 212 -3.21 17.53 13.46
N ASP A 213 -2.77 16.68 12.52
CA ASP A 213 -3.15 16.71 11.11
C ASP A 213 -4.16 15.63 10.75
N PHE A 214 -4.26 14.58 11.56
CA PHE A 214 -5.15 13.43 11.32
C PHE A 214 -5.98 13.07 12.55
N GLU A 215 -7.11 12.41 12.30
CA GLU A 215 -7.92 11.74 13.32
C GLU A 215 -8.29 10.32 12.86
N VAL A 216 -8.43 9.40 13.81
CA VAL A 216 -8.98 8.07 13.56
C VAL A 216 -10.49 8.16 13.65
N VAL A 217 -11.18 7.86 12.55
CA VAL A 217 -12.65 7.88 12.46
C VAL A 217 -13.24 6.61 13.06
N GLY A 218 -12.64 5.47 12.76
CA GLY A 218 -13.06 4.18 13.26
C GLY A 218 -12.09 3.08 12.87
N TYR A 219 -12.16 1.97 13.58
CA TYR A 219 -11.37 0.78 13.28
C TYR A 219 -11.97 -0.49 13.86
N ASP A 220 -11.59 -1.61 13.26
CA ASP A 220 -11.70 -2.95 13.83
C ASP A 220 -10.44 -3.73 13.48
N ILE A 221 -9.77 -4.31 14.46
CA ILE A 221 -8.52 -5.04 14.27
C ILE A 221 -8.59 -6.42 14.92
N ILE A 222 -8.26 -7.43 14.14
CA ILE A 222 -8.34 -8.82 14.54
C ILE A 222 -6.92 -9.37 14.70
N GLU A 223 -6.68 -10.03 15.84
CA GLU A 223 -5.47 -10.78 16.10
C GLU A 223 -5.56 -12.15 15.42
N LYS A 224 -4.54 -12.50 14.63
CA LYS A 224 -4.35 -13.84 14.10
C LYS A 224 -2.93 -14.31 14.26
#